data_9b92df18b339205dfba669c2b74209b8
#
_entry.id   9b92df18b339205dfba669c2b74209b8
#
_cell.length_a   1.000
_cell.length_b   1.000
_cell.length_c   1.000
_cell.angle_alpha   90.00
_cell.angle_beta   90.00
_cell.angle_gamma   90.00
#
_symmetry.space_group_name_H-M   'P 1'
#
loop_
_entity.id
_entity.type
_entity.pdbx_description
1 polymer ?
#
loop_
_entity_poly.entity_id
_entity_poly.type
_entity_poly.pdbx_seq_one_letter_code
_entity_poly.pdbx_strand_id
1 'polypeptide(L)'
;MSVTGKRMRKNPHGWMLAAVLLLAAAGLLAVHSHQTAAVPPEEPAQEEPAVTVIPAEPELPELPEGPVEEDPVPEEPWGPVAESAPVDDSYFDDVAFVGDSRTDGFRLYSGLNRGTYFCVTGETVASATELENWKGENGKKVSLAEAVAAADCGKIYLMLGVNELGWKGTDIFRGHAENLIRRLKADHPDAELVIQSLLPVSTEQDAKGSYVNNQRILAYNQVWRELAEENGCAYVDVAEALTGEDGCLPEELSFDGVHLNRAGCRLWLDYLRTHSVAGEA
;
A
#
# COMPACT_ATOMS: atom_id res chain seq x y z
N MET A 1 -21.25 -24.86 67.24
CA MET A 1 -20.74 -23.52 66.80
C MET A 1 -19.64 -23.75 65.78
N SER A 2 -19.99 -23.68 64.58
CA SER A 2 -19.08 -23.92 63.47
C SER A 2 -18.88 -22.55 62.65
N VAL A 3 -17.63 -22.10 62.60
CA VAL A 3 -17.26 -20.88 61.93
C VAL A 3 -16.68 -21.27 60.54
N THR A 4 -17.44 -21.00 59.50
CA THR A 4 -17.02 -21.22 58.10
C THR A 4 -16.20 -20.04 57.57
N GLY A 5 -14.89 -20.28 57.35
CA GLY A 5 -13.98 -19.34 56.74
C GLY A 5 -14.16 -19.26 55.19
N LYS A 6 -14.47 -18.08 54.69
CA LYS A 6 -14.62 -17.77 53.28
C LYS A 6 -13.23 -17.57 52.64
N ARG A 7 -12.79 -18.50 51.78
CA ARG A 7 -11.55 -18.36 50.98
C ARG A 7 -11.76 -17.36 49.82
N MET A 8 -11.07 -16.23 49.86
CA MET A 8 -10.96 -15.33 48.75
C MET A 8 -10.07 -15.94 47.66
N ARG A 9 -10.60 -16.09 46.45
CA ARG A 9 -9.83 -16.42 45.23
C ARG A 9 -9.05 -15.19 44.77
N LYS A 10 -7.72 -15.26 44.76
CA LYS A 10 -6.84 -14.28 44.17
C LYS A 10 -6.86 -14.46 42.64
N ASN A 11 -7.17 -13.36 41.91
CA ASN A 11 -7.12 -13.27 40.47
C ASN A 11 -5.66 -13.09 39.99
N PRO A 12 -5.11 -13.91 39.06
CA PRO A 12 -3.70 -13.82 38.65
C PRO A 12 -3.44 -12.99 37.38
N HIS A 13 -4.28 -12.02 37.04
CA HIS A 13 -4.10 -11.24 35.77
C HIS A 13 -3.84 -9.74 35.99
N GLY A 14 -3.05 -9.40 37.01
CA GLY A 14 -2.75 -8.00 37.33
C GLY A 14 -1.29 -7.58 37.16
N TRP A 15 -0.46 -8.25 36.36
CA TRP A 15 0.98 -7.90 36.25
C TRP A 15 1.49 -8.09 34.80
N MET A 16 1.05 -7.25 33.90
CA MET A 16 1.70 -7.05 32.59
C MET A 16 1.38 -5.66 32.02
N LEU A 17 1.67 -4.64 32.79
CA LEU A 17 1.66 -3.25 32.33
C LEU A 17 2.66 -2.43 33.16
N ALA A 18 3.96 -2.69 33.00
CA ALA A 18 5.03 -1.77 33.40
C ALA A 18 6.39 -2.34 33.01
N ALA A 19 6.81 -2.25 31.76
CA ALA A 19 8.23 -2.32 31.37
C ALA A 19 8.44 -1.87 29.92
N VAL A 20 8.16 -0.61 29.58
CA VAL A 20 8.84 0.11 28.48
C VAL A 20 8.82 1.59 28.82
N LEU A 21 9.66 2.01 29.73
CA LEU A 21 10.09 3.41 29.91
C LEU A 21 11.41 3.35 30.67
N LEU A 22 12.52 3.57 29.93
CA LEU A 22 13.79 4.12 30.39
C LEU A 22 14.90 3.70 29.40
N LEU A 23 15.23 4.63 28.49
CA LEU A 23 16.60 4.88 28.01
C LEU A 23 16.53 5.98 26.93
N ALA A 24 16.57 7.22 27.38
CA ALA A 24 16.94 8.36 26.58
C ALA A 24 17.59 9.42 27.50
N ALA A 25 18.90 9.41 27.57
CA ALA A 25 19.69 10.57 27.93
C ALA A 25 21.16 10.28 27.64
N ALA A 26 21.73 10.98 26.66
CA ALA A 26 23.04 11.60 26.66
C ALA A 26 23.58 11.82 25.24
N GLY A 27 23.89 13.06 24.91
CA GLY A 27 24.76 13.38 23.76
C GLY A 27 24.50 14.70 23.06
N LEU A 28 24.47 15.81 23.79
CA LEU A 28 24.69 17.16 23.22
C LEU A 28 26.18 17.37 23.03
N LEU A 29 26.61 17.65 21.80
CA LEU A 29 27.81 18.48 21.57
C LEU A 29 27.63 19.23 20.23
N ALA A 30 27.47 20.54 20.35
CA ALA A 30 27.43 21.52 19.28
C ALA A 30 28.82 21.73 18.68
N VAL A 31 28.90 21.77 17.35
CA VAL A 31 30.02 22.41 16.64
C VAL A 31 29.43 23.42 15.67
N HIS A 32 29.65 24.70 16.00
CA HIS A 32 29.48 25.84 15.10
C HIS A 32 30.67 25.90 14.15
N SER A 33 30.41 25.89 12.86
CA SER A 33 31.35 26.36 11.85
C SER A 33 30.68 27.39 10.95
N HIS A 34 31.18 28.63 11.03
CA HIS A 34 30.87 29.72 10.13
C HIS A 34 31.33 29.39 8.69
N GLN A 35 30.45 29.49 7.72
CA GLN A 35 30.84 29.60 6.31
C GLN A 35 30.38 30.93 5.74
N THR A 36 31.36 31.69 5.30
CA THR A 36 31.25 32.95 4.58
C THR A 36 30.67 32.75 3.21
N ALA A 37 29.69 33.59 2.84
CA ALA A 37 29.08 33.65 1.51
C ALA A 37 30.08 34.15 0.45
N ALA A 38 30.25 33.42 -0.63
CA ALA A 38 30.93 33.84 -1.85
C ALA A 38 29.89 34.31 -2.87
N VAL A 39 30.14 35.46 -3.47
CA VAL A 39 29.36 36.10 -4.54
C VAL A 39 29.61 35.36 -5.86
N PRO A 40 28.60 35.06 -6.68
CA PRO A 40 28.77 34.47 -8.01
C PRO A 40 29.19 35.57 -9.04
N PRO A 41 29.99 35.22 -10.05
CA PRO A 41 30.36 36.14 -11.13
C PRO A 41 29.25 36.30 -12.16
N GLU A 42 29.17 37.51 -12.76
CA GLU A 42 28.26 37.89 -13.83
C GLU A 42 28.49 37.07 -15.14
N GLU A 43 27.42 36.68 -15.74
CA GLU A 43 27.35 36.02 -17.07
C GLU A 43 27.40 37.05 -18.18
N PRO A 44 28.15 36.84 -19.29
CA PRO A 44 28.18 37.75 -20.44
C PRO A 44 26.96 37.60 -21.32
N ALA A 45 26.49 38.73 -21.86
CA ALA A 45 25.35 38.88 -22.74
C ALA A 45 25.50 38.04 -24.04
N GLN A 46 24.43 37.29 -24.37
CA GLN A 46 24.31 36.56 -25.63
C GLN A 46 23.79 37.48 -26.73
N GLU A 47 24.51 37.55 -27.86
CA GLU A 47 24.08 38.20 -29.11
C GLU A 47 23.01 37.35 -29.83
N GLU A 48 21.95 37.99 -30.29
CA GLU A 48 20.89 37.36 -31.10
C GLU A 48 21.40 36.98 -32.50
N PRO A 49 21.09 35.77 -33.01
CA PRO A 49 21.43 35.42 -34.38
C PRO A 49 20.40 35.98 -35.39
N ALA A 50 20.90 36.49 -36.49
CA ALA A 50 20.17 37.06 -37.61
C ALA A 50 19.22 36.04 -38.30
N VAL A 51 18.00 36.51 -38.61
CA VAL A 51 16.98 35.76 -39.34
C VAL A 51 17.41 35.53 -40.78
N THR A 52 17.68 34.28 -41.14
CA THR A 52 17.92 33.87 -42.55
C THR A 52 16.58 33.47 -43.19
N VAL A 53 16.18 34.17 -44.24
CA VAL A 53 15.01 33.86 -45.06
C VAL A 53 15.30 32.63 -45.91
N ILE A 54 14.53 31.54 -45.72
CA ILE A 54 14.60 30.31 -46.52
C ILE A 54 13.67 30.45 -47.74
N PRO A 55 14.11 30.13 -48.98
CA PRO A 55 13.26 30.13 -50.17
C PRO A 55 12.26 28.94 -50.13
N ALA A 56 11.07 29.14 -50.70
CA ALA A 56 9.99 28.17 -50.81
C ALA A 56 10.43 26.87 -51.50
N GLU A 57 10.08 25.75 -50.89
CA GLU A 57 10.32 24.37 -51.33
C GLU A 57 9.32 23.99 -52.45
N PRO A 58 9.72 23.25 -53.50
CA PRO A 58 8.84 22.84 -54.59
C PRO A 58 7.87 21.74 -54.14
N GLU A 59 6.62 21.80 -54.59
CA GLU A 59 5.58 20.80 -54.37
C GLU A 59 6.01 19.41 -54.84
N LEU A 60 5.99 18.43 -53.94
CA LEU A 60 6.21 17.02 -54.22
C LEU A 60 4.93 16.39 -54.79
N PRO A 61 5.03 15.45 -55.76
CA PRO A 61 3.87 14.75 -56.31
C PRO A 61 3.23 13.80 -55.29
N GLU A 62 1.88 13.77 -55.26
CA GLU A 62 1.10 12.87 -54.47
C GLU A 62 1.44 11.39 -54.78
N LEU A 63 1.89 10.65 -53.78
CA LEU A 63 2.07 9.22 -53.86
C LEU A 63 0.71 8.49 -53.67
N PRO A 64 0.47 7.35 -54.38
CA PRO A 64 -0.80 6.64 -54.25
C PRO A 64 -0.95 6.06 -52.87
N GLU A 65 -2.13 6.21 -52.26
CA GLU A 65 -2.51 5.64 -50.96
C GLU A 65 -2.45 4.10 -51.07
N GLY A 66 -1.37 3.52 -50.50
CA GLY A 66 -1.32 2.10 -50.20
C GLY A 66 -2.17 1.79 -48.95
N PRO A 67 -2.48 0.51 -48.67
CA PRO A 67 -3.20 0.18 -47.46
C PRO A 67 -2.52 0.75 -46.23
N VAL A 68 -3.23 1.57 -45.46
CA VAL A 68 -2.77 2.14 -44.22
C VAL A 68 -2.53 0.94 -43.27
N GLU A 69 -1.27 0.56 -43.06
CA GLU A 69 -0.91 -0.24 -41.90
C GLU A 69 -1.26 0.63 -40.68
N GLU A 70 -2.27 0.22 -39.93
CA GLU A 70 -2.57 0.85 -38.65
C GLU A 70 -1.29 0.75 -37.80
N ASP A 71 -0.68 1.89 -37.51
CA ASP A 71 0.41 1.95 -36.54
C ASP A 71 -0.04 1.26 -35.25
N PRO A 72 0.80 0.41 -34.64
CA PRO A 72 0.42 -0.23 -33.38
C PRO A 72 0.06 0.88 -32.39
N VAL A 73 -1.18 0.81 -31.85
CA VAL A 73 -1.64 1.72 -30.80
C VAL A 73 -0.58 1.68 -29.70
N PRO A 74 0.02 2.82 -29.31
CA PRO A 74 1.01 2.81 -28.25
C PRO A 74 0.39 2.16 -27.03
N GLU A 75 1.02 1.08 -26.51
CA GLU A 75 0.61 0.53 -25.23
C GLU A 75 0.71 1.67 -24.20
N GLU A 76 -0.41 1.98 -23.54
CA GLU A 76 -0.40 2.94 -22.44
C GLU A 76 0.67 2.51 -21.43
N PRO A 77 1.55 3.43 -21.00
CA PRO A 77 2.59 3.07 -20.05
C PRO A 77 1.95 2.52 -18.77
N TRP A 78 2.49 1.41 -18.26
CA TRP A 78 2.01 0.80 -17.02
C TRP A 78 1.90 1.83 -15.88
N GLY A 79 0.81 1.78 -15.12
CA GLY A 79 0.54 2.70 -14.03
C GLY A 79 -0.51 2.16 -13.07
N PRO A 80 -0.86 2.93 -12.02
CA PRO A 80 -1.99 2.61 -11.17
C PRO A 80 -3.26 2.47 -12.00
N VAL A 81 -4.18 1.60 -11.52
CA VAL A 81 -5.50 1.46 -12.12
C VAL A 81 -6.19 2.81 -12.18
N ALA A 82 -6.57 3.24 -13.38
CA ALA A 82 -7.19 4.54 -13.59
C ALA A 82 -8.65 4.56 -13.10
N GLU A 83 -9.15 5.75 -12.77
CA GLU A 83 -10.55 5.94 -12.39
C GLU A 83 -11.48 5.55 -13.56
N SER A 84 -12.52 4.80 -13.24
CA SER A 84 -13.54 4.32 -14.17
C SER A 84 -14.94 4.52 -13.61
N ALA A 85 -15.98 4.14 -14.38
CA ALA A 85 -17.33 4.10 -13.86
C ALA A 85 -17.41 3.15 -12.65
N PRO A 86 -18.12 3.53 -11.58
CA PRO A 86 -18.16 2.73 -10.36
C PRO A 86 -18.85 1.38 -10.61
N VAL A 87 -18.23 0.32 -10.10
CA VAL A 87 -18.83 -1.02 -10.04
C VAL A 87 -19.77 -1.13 -8.84
N ASP A 88 -20.73 -2.04 -8.92
CA ASP A 88 -21.57 -2.38 -7.77
C ASP A 88 -20.91 -3.42 -6.85
N ASP A 89 -21.52 -3.70 -5.70
CA ASP A 89 -20.94 -4.59 -4.70
C ASP A 89 -20.78 -6.05 -5.17
N SER A 90 -21.49 -6.48 -6.21
CA SER A 90 -21.35 -7.85 -6.77
C SER A 90 -20.00 -8.08 -7.44
N TYR A 91 -19.32 -7.02 -7.88
CA TYR A 91 -17.94 -7.07 -8.35
C TYR A 91 -16.99 -7.75 -7.35
N PHE A 92 -17.27 -7.61 -6.06
CA PHE A 92 -16.46 -8.14 -4.98
C PHE A 92 -16.84 -9.56 -4.54
N ASP A 93 -17.81 -10.22 -5.18
CA ASP A 93 -18.27 -11.55 -4.77
C ASP A 93 -17.18 -12.62 -4.83
N ASP A 94 -16.27 -12.51 -5.81
CA ASP A 94 -15.14 -13.43 -6.03
C ASP A 94 -13.79 -12.87 -5.58
N VAL A 95 -13.80 -11.83 -4.73
CA VAL A 95 -12.57 -11.20 -4.21
C VAL A 95 -12.12 -11.87 -2.92
N ALA A 96 -10.83 -12.24 -2.86
CA ALA A 96 -10.12 -12.53 -1.62
C ALA A 96 -9.36 -11.27 -1.16
N PHE A 97 -9.79 -10.65 -0.06
CA PHE A 97 -9.06 -9.56 0.59
C PHE A 97 -8.02 -10.12 1.54
N VAL A 98 -6.75 -9.85 1.28
CA VAL A 98 -5.60 -10.40 2.03
C VAL A 98 -4.84 -9.27 2.70
N GLY A 99 -4.63 -9.36 4.02
CA GLY A 99 -3.91 -8.31 4.71
C GLY A 99 -3.79 -8.44 6.22
N ASP A 100 -3.50 -7.32 6.85
CA ASP A 100 -3.31 -7.19 8.29
C ASP A 100 -4.51 -6.55 9.02
N SER A 101 -4.26 -5.90 10.16
CA SER A 101 -5.29 -5.21 10.94
C SER A 101 -6.01 -4.09 10.18
N ARG A 102 -5.37 -3.46 9.17
CA ARG A 102 -6.01 -2.43 8.35
C ARG A 102 -7.08 -3.04 7.45
N THR A 103 -6.77 -4.18 6.81
CA THR A 103 -7.75 -4.93 6.00
C THR A 103 -8.86 -5.53 6.88
N ASP A 104 -8.56 -5.95 8.11
CA ASP A 104 -9.61 -6.37 9.06
C ASP A 104 -10.51 -5.19 9.46
N GLY A 105 -9.95 -4.00 9.64
CA GLY A 105 -10.71 -2.76 9.81
C GLY A 105 -11.63 -2.46 8.63
N PHE A 106 -11.14 -2.61 7.40
CA PHE A 106 -11.95 -2.47 6.18
C PHE A 106 -13.13 -3.46 6.19
N ARG A 107 -12.90 -4.74 6.47
CA ARG A 107 -13.96 -5.76 6.63
C ARG A 107 -15.03 -5.34 7.64
N LEU A 108 -14.63 -4.77 8.78
CA LEU A 108 -15.53 -4.42 9.88
C LEU A 108 -16.30 -3.12 9.65
N TYR A 109 -15.73 -2.15 8.93
CA TYR A 109 -16.22 -0.78 8.95
C TYR A 109 -16.56 -0.20 7.57
N SER A 110 -16.13 -0.79 6.45
CA SER A 110 -16.47 -0.30 5.09
C SER A 110 -17.96 -0.38 4.79
N GLY A 111 -18.64 -1.40 5.31
CA GLY A 111 -20.03 -1.74 4.98
C GLY A 111 -20.16 -2.71 3.81
N LEU A 112 -19.05 -3.13 3.17
CA LEU A 112 -19.05 -4.16 2.17
C LEU A 112 -19.29 -5.53 2.83
N ASN A 113 -20.35 -6.24 2.40
CA ASN A 113 -20.71 -7.57 2.89
C ASN A 113 -20.46 -8.62 1.79
N ARG A 114 -19.40 -8.47 1.03
CA ARG A 114 -19.02 -9.30 -0.11
C ARG A 114 -17.54 -9.68 -0.01
N GLY A 115 -17.14 -10.69 -0.75
CA GLY A 115 -15.78 -11.21 -0.76
C GLY A 115 -15.41 -12.05 0.46
N THR A 116 -14.24 -12.65 0.40
CA THR A 116 -13.65 -13.43 1.50
C THR A 116 -12.47 -12.68 2.09
N TYR A 117 -12.32 -12.67 3.41
CA TYR A 117 -11.29 -11.89 4.09
C TYR A 117 -10.30 -12.79 4.80
N PHE A 118 -9.04 -12.67 4.43
CA PHE A 118 -7.89 -13.33 5.02
C PHE A 118 -7.03 -12.28 5.73
N CYS A 119 -7.36 -12.00 6.99
CA CYS A 119 -6.75 -10.92 7.75
C CYS A 119 -6.17 -11.45 9.08
N VAL A 120 -4.90 -11.12 9.35
CA VAL A 120 -4.24 -11.44 10.62
C VAL A 120 -3.63 -10.16 11.20
N THR A 121 -3.99 -9.81 12.43
CA THR A 121 -3.41 -8.64 13.11
C THR A 121 -1.91 -8.81 13.28
N GLY A 122 -1.14 -7.82 12.83
CA GLY A 122 0.32 -7.86 12.88
C GLY A 122 0.98 -8.69 11.76
N GLU A 123 0.21 -9.12 10.76
CA GLU A 123 0.73 -9.88 9.62
C GLU A 123 1.77 -9.10 8.84
N THR A 124 2.76 -9.82 8.33
CA THR A 124 3.84 -9.30 7.49
C THR A 124 3.93 -10.13 6.21
N VAL A 125 4.58 -9.60 5.17
CA VAL A 125 4.82 -10.36 3.93
C VAL A 125 5.64 -11.64 4.16
N ALA A 126 6.49 -11.67 5.18
CA ALA A 126 7.25 -12.85 5.56
C ALA A 126 6.37 -13.86 6.30
N SER A 127 5.66 -13.42 7.37
CA SER A 127 4.82 -14.32 8.16
C SER A 127 3.66 -14.90 7.36
N ALA A 128 3.16 -14.18 6.36
CA ALA A 128 2.09 -14.66 5.48
C ALA A 128 2.44 -15.98 4.76
N THR A 129 3.72 -16.25 4.51
CA THR A 129 4.19 -17.50 3.89
C THR A 129 4.85 -18.47 4.88
N GLU A 130 5.37 -17.98 6.01
CA GLU A 130 6.25 -18.74 6.89
C GLU A 130 5.60 -19.19 8.20
N LEU A 131 4.57 -18.47 8.69
CA LEU A 131 3.96 -18.73 9.99
C LEU A 131 2.57 -19.35 9.87
N GLU A 132 2.36 -20.48 10.54
CA GLU A 132 1.05 -21.13 10.69
C GLU A 132 0.21 -20.39 11.75
N ASN A 133 -0.23 -19.18 11.46
CA ASN A 133 -1.00 -18.31 12.35
C ASN A 133 -2.49 -18.18 11.98
N TRP A 134 -2.88 -18.62 10.79
CA TRP A 134 -4.27 -18.69 10.35
C TRP A 134 -4.94 -19.97 10.84
N LYS A 135 -6.16 -19.87 11.37
CA LYS A 135 -6.93 -21.04 11.80
C LYS A 135 -7.92 -21.43 10.70
N GLY A 136 -7.61 -22.49 9.97
CA GLY A 136 -8.50 -23.07 8.97
C GLY A 136 -9.79 -23.68 9.55
N GLU A 137 -10.75 -23.99 8.69
CA GLU A 137 -12.07 -24.53 9.07
C GLU A 137 -11.99 -25.83 9.86
N ASN A 138 -11.02 -26.69 9.56
CA ASN A 138 -10.75 -27.94 10.27
C ASN A 138 -10.05 -27.76 11.63
N GLY A 139 -9.79 -26.50 12.03
CA GLY A 139 -9.07 -26.14 13.24
C GLY A 139 -7.56 -26.31 13.17
N LYS A 140 -6.99 -26.81 12.05
CA LYS A 140 -5.56 -26.85 11.81
C LYS A 140 -5.05 -25.43 11.56
N LYS A 141 -3.89 -25.10 12.09
CA LYS A 141 -3.21 -23.86 11.73
C LYS A 141 -2.47 -24.05 10.40
N VAL A 142 -2.53 -23.03 9.58
CA VAL A 142 -1.85 -22.91 8.28
C VAL A 142 -1.28 -21.51 8.13
N SER A 143 -0.42 -21.28 7.15
CA SER A 143 0.00 -19.92 6.80
C SER A 143 -1.15 -19.15 6.14
N LEU A 144 -1.06 -17.83 6.12
CA LEU A 144 -2.06 -17.00 5.45
C LEU A 144 -2.13 -17.34 3.95
N ALA A 145 -0.98 -17.53 3.31
CA ALA A 145 -0.90 -17.93 1.89
C ALA A 145 -1.56 -19.30 1.64
N GLU A 146 -1.36 -20.29 2.52
CA GLU A 146 -2.07 -21.58 2.40
C GLU A 146 -3.57 -21.46 2.59
N ALA A 147 -4.02 -20.54 3.44
CA ALA A 147 -5.45 -20.28 3.61
C ALA A 147 -6.06 -19.66 2.35
N VAL A 148 -5.36 -18.70 1.74
CA VAL A 148 -5.77 -18.09 0.46
C VAL A 148 -5.78 -19.13 -0.66
N ALA A 149 -4.76 -20.01 -0.74
CA ALA A 149 -4.67 -21.06 -1.75
C ALA A 149 -5.87 -22.03 -1.78
N ALA A 150 -6.61 -22.13 -0.66
CA ALA A 150 -7.83 -22.94 -0.57
C ALA A 150 -9.11 -22.17 -0.98
N ALA A 151 -9.01 -20.87 -1.28
CA ALA A 151 -10.15 -20.05 -1.65
C ALA A 151 -10.51 -20.23 -3.13
N ASP A 152 -11.79 -20.11 -3.44
CA ASP A 152 -12.28 -19.94 -4.80
C ASP A 152 -12.47 -18.45 -5.04
N CYS A 153 -11.54 -17.83 -5.80
CA CYS A 153 -11.53 -16.40 -6.05
C CYS A 153 -10.97 -16.09 -7.43
N GLY A 154 -11.60 -15.13 -8.12
CA GLY A 154 -11.13 -14.58 -9.39
C GLY A 154 -10.22 -13.37 -9.21
N LYS A 155 -10.21 -12.77 -8.00
CA LYS A 155 -9.39 -11.59 -7.69
C LYS A 155 -8.82 -11.69 -6.28
N ILE A 156 -7.55 -11.26 -6.11
CA ILE A 156 -6.88 -11.19 -4.81
C ILE A 156 -6.45 -9.74 -4.58
N TYR A 157 -7.03 -9.07 -3.59
CA TYR A 157 -6.68 -7.73 -3.18
C TYR A 157 -5.74 -7.77 -1.98
N LEU A 158 -4.45 -7.47 -2.21
CA LEU A 158 -3.38 -7.60 -1.21
C LEU A 158 -3.01 -6.23 -0.63
N MET A 159 -3.00 -6.09 0.71
CA MET A 159 -2.39 -4.96 1.43
C MET A 159 -1.63 -5.47 2.65
N LEU A 160 -0.30 -5.49 2.58
CA LEU A 160 0.64 -5.79 3.68
C LEU A 160 1.83 -4.84 3.61
N GLY A 161 2.47 -4.57 4.73
CA GLY A 161 3.71 -3.77 4.77
C GLY A 161 3.79 -2.76 5.90
N VAL A 162 2.69 -2.43 6.59
CA VAL A 162 2.74 -1.47 7.71
C VAL A 162 3.50 -2.02 8.91
N ASN A 163 3.48 -3.32 9.12
CA ASN A 163 4.14 -4.00 10.24
C ASN A 163 5.65 -4.16 10.00
N GLU A 164 6.09 -4.04 8.76
CA GLU A 164 7.49 -4.15 8.32
C GLU A 164 8.21 -2.80 8.26
N LEU A 165 7.53 -1.68 8.45
CA LEU A 165 8.12 -0.33 8.38
C LEU A 165 9.30 -0.14 9.34
N GLY A 166 9.45 -0.99 10.37
CA GLY A 166 10.59 -1.04 11.27
C GLY A 166 11.80 -1.83 10.77
N TRP A 167 11.72 -2.52 9.63
CA TRP A 167 12.80 -3.33 9.11
C TRP A 167 13.97 -2.47 8.59
N LYS A 168 15.16 -3.10 8.49
CA LYS A 168 16.38 -2.45 7.98
C LYS A 168 16.34 -2.32 6.45
N GLY A 169 15.75 -1.23 5.98
CA GLY A 169 15.67 -0.95 4.55
C GLY A 169 14.55 -1.73 3.86
N THR A 170 14.33 -1.38 2.60
CA THR A 170 13.25 -1.95 1.77
C THR A 170 13.63 -3.27 1.08
N ASP A 171 14.92 -3.61 0.98
CA ASP A 171 15.38 -4.80 0.25
C ASP A 171 14.86 -6.12 0.87
N ILE A 172 14.85 -6.20 2.21
CA ILE A 172 14.33 -7.37 2.94
C ILE A 172 12.83 -7.49 2.68
N PHE A 173 12.10 -6.39 2.77
CA PHE A 173 10.68 -6.33 2.46
C PHE A 173 10.40 -6.77 1.03
N ARG A 174 11.14 -6.21 0.04
CA ARG A 174 11.01 -6.55 -1.38
C ARG A 174 11.14 -8.05 -1.63
N GLY A 175 12.17 -8.70 -1.06
CA GLY A 175 12.39 -10.13 -1.26
C GLY A 175 11.24 -11.01 -0.74
N HIS A 176 10.70 -10.70 0.45
CA HIS A 176 9.54 -11.43 0.99
C HIS A 176 8.24 -11.10 0.24
N ALA A 177 8.05 -9.85 -0.15
CA ALA A 177 6.89 -9.40 -0.92
C ALA A 177 6.83 -10.09 -2.31
N GLU A 178 7.96 -10.16 -3.02
CA GLU A 178 8.07 -10.88 -4.28
C GLU A 178 7.81 -12.39 -4.12
N ASN A 179 8.30 -12.99 -3.01
CA ASN A 179 8.00 -14.39 -2.71
C ASN A 179 6.51 -14.63 -2.49
N LEU A 180 5.83 -13.72 -1.79
CA LEU A 180 4.38 -13.79 -1.57
C LEU A 180 3.61 -13.64 -2.90
N ILE A 181 3.96 -12.65 -3.75
CA ILE A 181 3.37 -12.49 -5.09
C ILE A 181 3.49 -13.79 -5.89
N ARG A 182 4.70 -14.34 -6.00
CA ARG A 182 4.94 -15.60 -6.74
C ARG A 182 4.11 -16.75 -6.20
N ARG A 183 3.96 -16.84 -4.88
CA ARG A 183 3.17 -17.88 -4.24
C ARG A 183 1.69 -17.72 -4.57
N LEU A 184 1.12 -16.52 -4.42
CA LEU A 184 -0.29 -16.25 -4.72
C LEU A 184 -0.62 -16.51 -6.19
N LYS A 185 0.24 -16.06 -7.12
CA LYS A 185 0.07 -16.31 -8.56
C LYS A 185 0.21 -17.78 -8.95
N ALA A 186 1.07 -18.54 -8.26
CA ALA A 186 1.21 -19.97 -8.49
C ALA A 186 0.00 -20.77 -7.99
N ASP A 187 -0.58 -20.37 -6.86
CA ASP A 187 -1.75 -21.02 -6.28
C ASP A 187 -3.05 -20.61 -7.01
N HIS A 188 -3.10 -19.42 -7.62
CA HIS A 188 -4.26 -18.87 -8.35
C HIS A 188 -3.82 -18.29 -9.71
N PRO A 189 -3.47 -19.15 -10.70
CA PRO A 189 -2.92 -18.69 -11.97
C PRO A 189 -3.92 -17.88 -12.81
N ASP A 190 -5.21 -18.08 -12.61
CA ASP A 190 -6.29 -17.42 -13.36
C ASP A 190 -6.88 -16.22 -12.59
N ALA A 191 -6.43 -15.96 -11.37
CA ALA A 191 -6.92 -14.82 -10.58
C ALA A 191 -6.11 -13.55 -10.84
N GLU A 192 -6.80 -12.42 -10.91
CA GLU A 192 -6.16 -11.10 -10.96
C GLU A 192 -5.59 -10.74 -9.59
N LEU A 193 -4.27 -10.54 -9.50
CA LEU A 193 -3.62 -10.07 -8.28
C LEU A 193 -3.54 -8.54 -8.30
N VAL A 194 -4.24 -7.92 -7.37
CA VAL A 194 -4.34 -6.47 -7.18
C VAL A 194 -3.58 -6.07 -5.93
N ILE A 195 -2.49 -5.35 -6.10
CA ILE A 195 -1.70 -4.81 -4.98
C ILE A 195 -2.25 -3.43 -4.63
N GLN A 196 -2.60 -3.24 -3.37
CA GLN A 196 -3.08 -1.95 -2.86
C GLN A 196 -1.94 -1.21 -2.17
N SER A 197 -1.86 0.12 -2.36
CA SER A 197 -0.94 0.96 -1.62
C SER A 197 -1.19 0.89 -0.12
N LEU A 198 -0.13 1.02 0.68
CA LEU A 198 -0.24 1.27 2.12
C LEU A 198 -0.83 2.65 2.35
N LEU A 199 -1.74 2.74 3.30
CA LEU A 199 -2.43 3.97 3.65
C LEU A 199 -1.52 4.91 4.45
N PRO A 200 -1.67 6.23 4.32
CA PRO A 200 -0.94 7.19 5.14
C PRO A 200 -1.30 7.05 6.64
N VAL A 201 -0.49 7.65 7.48
CA VAL A 201 -0.79 7.86 8.90
C VAL A 201 -1.02 9.33 9.17
N SER A 202 -1.72 9.65 10.29
CA SER A 202 -2.04 11.02 10.65
C SER A 202 -0.81 11.84 11.01
N THR A 203 -0.95 13.18 10.95
CA THR A 203 0.10 14.13 11.33
C THR A 203 0.59 13.87 12.76
N GLU A 204 -0.32 13.57 13.71
CA GLU A 204 0.07 13.25 15.09
C GLU A 204 0.91 11.97 15.15
N GLN A 205 0.52 10.93 14.41
CA GLN A 205 1.28 9.66 14.36
C GLN A 205 2.64 9.85 13.69
N ASP A 206 2.71 10.58 12.60
CA ASP A 206 3.94 10.88 11.85
C ASP A 206 4.96 11.63 12.74
N ALA A 207 4.48 12.61 13.50
CA ALA A 207 5.28 13.42 14.42
C ALA A 207 5.87 12.64 15.62
N LYS A 208 5.39 11.43 15.92
CA LYS A 208 5.92 10.60 17.02
C LYS A 208 7.35 10.11 16.77
N GLY A 209 7.88 10.24 15.53
CA GLY A 209 9.21 9.75 15.17
C GLY A 209 9.35 8.22 15.29
N SER A 210 8.24 7.48 15.25
CA SER A 210 8.23 6.02 15.25
C SER A 210 8.58 5.47 13.85
N TYR A 211 8.78 4.15 13.76
CA TYR A 211 8.98 3.50 12.46
C TYR A 211 7.71 3.51 11.59
N VAL A 212 6.52 3.70 12.16
CA VAL A 212 5.26 3.87 11.44
C VAL A 212 5.10 5.36 11.15
N ASN A 213 5.54 5.79 9.96
CA ASN A 213 5.52 7.17 9.48
C ASN A 213 5.36 7.24 7.95
N ASN A 214 4.94 8.41 7.45
CA ASN A 214 4.60 8.60 6.04
C ASN A 214 5.80 8.49 5.10
N GLN A 215 7.01 8.91 5.53
CA GLN A 215 8.20 8.76 4.71
C GLN A 215 8.50 7.28 4.39
N ARG A 216 8.36 6.39 5.38
CA ARG A 216 8.58 4.95 5.18
C ARG A 216 7.44 4.30 4.39
N ILE A 217 6.20 4.73 4.62
CA ILE A 217 5.04 4.28 3.85
C ILE A 217 5.24 4.57 2.36
N LEU A 218 5.65 5.79 1.99
CA LEU A 218 5.95 6.14 0.60
C LEU A 218 7.05 5.27 0.00
N ALA A 219 8.13 4.98 0.76
CA ALA A 219 9.20 4.11 0.27
C ALA A 219 8.72 2.66 0.04
N TYR A 220 7.83 2.14 0.89
CA TYR A 220 7.27 0.80 0.71
C TYR A 220 6.23 0.75 -0.42
N ASN A 221 5.45 1.81 -0.59
CA ASN A 221 4.53 1.94 -1.73
C ASN A 221 5.28 1.97 -3.06
N GLN A 222 6.46 2.62 -3.10
CA GLN A 222 7.31 2.56 -4.28
C GLN A 222 7.76 1.13 -4.60
N VAL A 223 8.17 0.35 -3.57
CA VAL A 223 8.52 -1.08 -3.77
C VAL A 223 7.34 -1.89 -4.26
N TRP A 224 6.14 -1.69 -3.69
CA TRP A 224 4.93 -2.38 -4.14
C TRP A 224 4.58 -2.05 -5.59
N ARG A 225 4.72 -0.80 -5.98
CA ARG A 225 4.47 -0.34 -7.36
C ARG A 225 5.43 -1.01 -8.36
N GLU A 226 6.72 -1.02 -8.03
CA GLU A 226 7.74 -1.70 -8.84
C GLU A 226 7.47 -3.21 -8.95
N LEU A 227 7.16 -3.87 -7.84
CA LEU A 227 6.84 -5.29 -7.83
C LEU A 227 5.57 -5.61 -8.62
N ALA A 228 4.57 -4.73 -8.57
CA ALA A 228 3.35 -4.90 -9.35
C ALA A 228 3.66 -4.86 -10.85
N GLU A 229 4.42 -3.85 -11.32
CA GLU A 229 4.86 -3.73 -12.70
C GLU A 229 5.67 -4.96 -13.15
N GLU A 230 6.71 -5.32 -12.39
CA GLU A 230 7.62 -6.43 -12.71
C GLU A 230 6.93 -7.80 -12.79
N ASN A 231 5.85 -7.98 -12.01
CA ASN A 231 5.12 -9.24 -11.94
C ASN A 231 3.81 -9.24 -12.73
N GLY A 232 3.50 -8.17 -13.48
CA GLY A 232 2.25 -8.04 -14.22
C GLY A 232 1.03 -8.14 -13.30
N CYS A 233 1.07 -7.43 -12.17
CA CYS A 233 -0.05 -7.29 -11.24
C CYS A 233 -0.69 -5.91 -11.42
N ALA A 234 -1.97 -5.79 -11.13
CA ALA A 234 -2.60 -4.48 -11.02
C ALA A 234 -2.13 -3.77 -9.74
N TYR A 235 -2.04 -2.44 -9.78
CA TYR A 235 -1.75 -1.60 -8.61
C TYR A 235 -2.84 -0.58 -8.42
N VAL A 236 -3.48 -0.57 -7.24
CA VAL A 236 -4.53 0.39 -6.87
C VAL A 236 -3.99 1.31 -5.76
N ASP A 237 -3.87 2.60 -6.06
CA ASP A 237 -3.31 3.59 -5.13
C ASP A 237 -4.37 4.14 -4.16
N VAL A 238 -4.84 3.30 -3.26
CA VAL A 238 -5.85 3.67 -2.26
C VAL A 238 -5.42 4.86 -1.39
N ALA A 239 -4.10 5.07 -1.23
CA ALA A 239 -3.58 6.20 -0.47
C ALA A 239 -4.03 7.54 -1.05
N GLU A 240 -4.27 7.63 -2.37
CA GLU A 240 -4.76 8.85 -3.02
C GLU A 240 -6.06 9.36 -2.39
N ALA A 241 -7.02 8.47 -2.11
CA ALA A 241 -8.31 8.83 -1.51
C ALA A 241 -8.23 9.21 -0.03
N LEU A 242 -7.13 8.88 0.65
CA LEU A 242 -6.99 8.97 2.10
C LEU A 242 -5.87 9.92 2.53
N THR A 243 -5.22 10.59 1.58
CA THR A 243 -4.17 11.57 1.83
C THR A 243 -4.74 12.99 1.78
N GLY A 244 -4.64 13.71 2.89
CA GLY A 244 -5.00 15.12 2.98
C GLY A 244 -4.00 16.04 2.29
N GLU A 245 -4.31 17.34 2.24
CA GLU A 245 -3.45 18.37 1.62
C GLU A 245 -2.05 18.46 2.25
N ASP A 246 -1.91 18.04 3.50
CA ASP A 246 -0.65 17.99 4.24
C ASP A 246 0.18 16.70 3.99
N GLY A 247 -0.31 15.81 3.13
CA GLY A 247 0.32 14.52 2.83
C GLY A 247 0.09 13.44 3.89
N CYS A 248 -0.79 13.68 4.86
CA CYS A 248 -1.11 12.78 5.96
C CYS A 248 -2.56 12.28 5.89
N LEU A 249 -2.86 11.23 6.64
CA LEU A 249 -4.24 10.79 6.87
C LEU A 249 -4.98 11.82 7.73
N PRO A 250 -6.12 12.38 7.29
CA PRO A 250 -6.95 13.24 8.11
C PRO A 250 -7.38 12.57 9.42
N GLU A 251 -7.22 13.27 10.55
CA GLU A 251 -7.49 12.72 11.89
C GLU A 251 -8.92 12.19 12.04
N GLU A 252 -9.91 12.84 11.41
CA GLU A 252 -11.32 12.45 11.43
C GLU A 252 -11.60 11.13 10.71
N LEU A 253 -10.66 10.60 9.93
CA LEU A 253 -10.77 9.32 9.22
C LEU A 253 -10.16 8.14 9.99
N SER A 254 -9.58 8.39 11.16
CA SER A 254 -8.84 7.40 11.93
C SER A 254 -9.34 7.28 13.37
N PHE A 255 -9.03 6.13 14.03
CA PHE A 255 -9.24 5.93 15.46
C PHE A 255 -8.00 6.34 16.28
N ASP A 256 -6.80 6.15 15.73
CA ASP A 256 -5.54 6.23 16.44
C ASP A 256 -4.38 6.79 15.58
N GLY A 257 -4.72 7.36 14.43
CA GLY A 257 -3.78 7.87 13.44
C GLY A 257 -3.17 6.79 12.52
N VAL A 258 -3.52 5.50 12.70
CA VAL A 258 -3.00 4.36 11.90
C VAL A 258 -4.16 3.54 11.31
N HIS A 259 -5.18 3.26 12.11
CA HIS A 259 -6.33 2.43 11.73
C HIS A 259 -7.51 3.31 11.36
N LEU A 260 -8.10 3.06 10.18
CA LEU A 260 -9.24 3.80 9.70
C LEU A 260 -10.49 3.53 10.54
N ASN A 261 -11.25 4.58 10.76
CA ASN A 261 -12.61 4.47 11.27
C ASN A 261 -13.61 4.19 10.13
N ARG A 262 -14.91 4.20 10.46
CA ARG A 262 -15.97 3.92 9.47
C ARG A 262 -15.95 4.88 8.28
N ALA A 263 -15.66 6.17 8.48
CA ALA A 263 -15.61 7.14 7.40
C ALA A 263 -14.44 6.86 6.45
N GLY A 264 -13.24 6.61 7.00
CA GLY A 264 -12.06 6.26 6.21
C GLY A 264 -12.24 4.94 5.44
N CYS A 265 -12.81 3.89 6.09
CA CYS A 265 -13.06 2.62 5.41
C CYS A 265 -14.10 2.73 4.28
N ARG A 266 -15.07 3.65 4.38
CA ARG A 266 -16.01 3.91 3.29
C ARG A 266 -15.36 4.63 2.12
N LEU A 267 -14.50 5.63 2.37
CA LEU A 267 -13.73 6.27 1.30
C LEU A 267 -12.83 5.26 0.58
N TRP A 268 -12.21 4.33 1.32
CA TRP A 268 -11.45 3.23 0.71
C TRP A 268 -12.35 2.37 -0.20
N LEU A 269 -13.53 1.95 0.26
CA LEU A 269 -14.46 1.17 -0.55
C LEU A 269 -14.92 1.94 -1.79
N ASP A 270 -15.26 3.22 -1.65
CA ASP A 270 -15.71 4.06 -2.76
C ASP A 270 -14.59 4.23 -3.80
N TYR A 271 -13.33 4.32 -3.36
CA TYR A 271 -12.18 4.34 -4.25
C TYR A 271 -12.02 3.00 -5.00
N LEU A 272 -12.14 1.85 -4.31
CA LEU A 272 -12.09 0.54 -4.97
C LEU A 272 -13.20 0.34 -6.00
N ARG A 273 -14.37 0.93 -5.80
CA ARG A 273 -15.47 0.86 -6.77
C ARG A 273 -15.16 1.58 -8.07
N THR A 274 -14.41 2.67 -8.02
CA THR A 274 -14.05 3.48 -9.19
C THR A 274 -12.68 3.13 -9.78
N HIS A 275 -11.87 2.34 -9.09
CA HIS A 275 -10.56 1.86 -9.53
C HIS A 275 -10.55 0.33 -9.56
N SER A 276 -11.52 -0.22 -10.27
CA SER A 276 -11.69 -1.67 -10.42
C SER A 276 -10.88 -2.19 -11.62
N VAL A 277 -10.30 -3.38 -11.48
CA VAL A 277 -9.70 -4.09 -12.61
C VAL A 277 -10.80 -4.67 -13.48
N ALA A 278 -10.68 -4.54 -14.81
CA ALA A 278 -11.61 -5.16 -15.73
C ALA A 278 -11.46 -6.68 -15.60
N GLY A 279 -12.52 -7.39 -15.18
CA GLY A 279 -12.57 -8.83 -15.37
C GLY A 279 -12.58 -9.12 -16.87
N GLU A 280 -11.77 -10.06 -17.34
CA GLU A 280 -11.97 -10.58 -18.69
C GLU A 280 -13.40 -11.13 -18.79
N ALA A 281 -14.17 -10.58 -19.74
CA ALA A 281 -15.57 -10.93 -19.96
C ALA A 281 -15.71 -12.28 -20.68
#